data_17869b84a1503853bfb1d2d8f3c2c614
#
_entry.id   17869b84a1503853bfb1d2d8f3c2c614
#
_cell.length_a   1.000
_cell.length_b   1.000
_cell.length_c   1.000
_cell.angle_alpha   90.00
_cell.angle_beta   90.00
_cell.angle_gamma   90.00
#
_symmetry.space_group_name_H-M   'P 1'
#
loop_
_entity.id
_entity.type
_entity.pdbx_description
1 polymer ?
#
loop_
_entity_poly.entity_id
_entity_poly.type
_entity_poly.pdbx_seq_one_letter_code
_entity_poly.pdbx_strand_id
1 'polypeptide(L)'
;IMKKGWQTLKNRSKVSAVIEAAVVFALVFVTSFYDVFYSFDSLLRDKLYQTPRGINNKIKIIAIDDETLREYGPFGTWSRGVYADIINTLGEYPAAVAMDIMVFGDMDSEGDKALSEACRNSGRVVAGSYISYTSAYKTDENGKPYIDRFHIEQIEQPIVAADCITGFVNASPDDDGIVRSAFLTVSAPELYGDESFGSLAAETYYLYCKNTGTAANNPTLDDNGRMWISYAGRPGDYEHISM
;
A
#
# COMPACT_ATOMS: atom_id res chain seq x y z
N ILE A 1 -30.48 -67.79 6.16
CA ILE A 1 -30.53 -66.92 4.93
C ILE A 1 -30.63 -65.45 5.33
N MET A 2 -31.45 -65.08 6.33
CA MET A 2 -31.62 -63.65 6.77
C MET A 2 -30.36 -62.99 7.32
N LYS A 3 -29.49 -63.65 8.07
CA LYS A 3 -28.23 -63.07 8.60
C LYS A 3 -27.22 -62.67 7.54
N LYS A 4 -27.16 -63.34 6.39
CA LYS A 4 -26.26 -63.01 5.28
C LYS A 4 -26.67 -61.77 4.53
N GLY A 5 -27.98 -61.52 4.41
CA GLY A 5 -28.52 -60.32 3.77
C GLY A 5 -28.27 -59.04 4.55
N TRP A 6 -28.35 -59.12 5.89
CA TRP A 6 -28.07 -57.97 6.78
C TRP A 6 -26.58 -57.58 6.80
N GLN A 7 -25.69 -58.57 6.72
CA GLN A 7 -24.26 -58.25 6.63
C GLN A 7 -23.87 -57.62 5.29
N THR A 8 -24.50 -57.98 4.20
CA THR A 8 -24.28 -57.39 2.87
C THR A 8 -24.81 -55.97 2.79
N LEU A 9 -25.95 -55.67 3.39
CA LEU A 9 -26.50 -54.32 3.49
C LEU A 9 -25.65 -53.40 4.40
N LYS A 10 -25.16 -53.96 5.53
CA LYS A 10 -24.27 -53.24 6.43
C LYS A 10 -22.88 -52.94 5.82
N ASN A 11 -22.38 -53.82 4.98
CA ASN A 11 -21.13 -53.59 4.24
C ASN A 11 -21.34 -52.63 3.07
N ARG A 12 -22.48 -52.66 2.38
CA ARG A 12 -22.83 -51.64 1.35
C ARG A 12 -22.93 -50.26 1.95
N SER A 13 -23.56 -50.11 3.11
CA SER A 13 -23.68 -48.78 3.77
C SER A 13 -22.32 -48.24 4.24
N LYS A 14 -21.38 -49.13 4.65
CA LYS A 14 -20.02 -48.67 5.01
C LYS A 14 -19.21 -48.29 3.78
N VAL A 15 -19.32 -49.04 2.70
CA VAL A 15 -18.63 -48.73 1.44
C VAL A 15 -19.17 -47.46 0.82
N SER A 16 -20.50 -47.23 0.81
CA SER A 16 -21.05 -45.96 0.33
C SER A 16 -20.59 -44.77 1.19
N ALA A 17 -20.58 -44.93 2.52
CA ALA A 17 -20.08 -43.85 3.39
C ALA A 17 -18.60 -43.52 3.16
N VAL A 18 -17.77 -44.49 2.89
CA VAL A 18 -16.34 -44.27 2.55
C VAL A 18 -16.21 -43.57 1.19
N ILE A 19 -17.02 -43.97 0.19
CA ILE A 19 -16.99 -43.33 -1.11
C ILE A 19 -17.50 -41.87 -1.00
N GLU A 20 -18.57 -41.65 -0.26
CA GLU A 20 -19.09 -40.29 -0.01
C GLU A 20 -18.06 -39.40 0.69
N ALA A 21 -17.40 -39.91 1.72
CA ALA A 21 -16.33 -39.20 2.42
C ALA A 21 -15.15 -38.89 1.50
N ALA A 22 -14.76 -39.84 0.64
CA ALA A 22 -13.67 -39.64 -0.34
C ALA A 22 -14.03 -38.59 -1.39
N VAL A 23 -15.28 -38.57 -1.87
CA VAL A 23 -15.76 -37.58 -2.81
C VAL A 23 -15.78 -36.18 -2.16
N VAL A 24 -16.29 -36.06 -0.93
CA VAL A 24 -16.28 -34.78 -0.19
C VAL A 24 -14.86 -34.31 0.04
N PHE A 25 -13.97 -35.21 0.47
CA PHE A 25 -12.55 -34.87 0.65
C PHE A 25 -11.89 -34.42 -0.65
N ALA A 26 -12.12 -35.13 -1.75
CA ALA A 26 -11.58 -34.76 -3.06
C ALA A 26 -12.12 -33.40 -3.52
N LEU A 27 -13.42 -33.12 -3.32
CA LEU A 27 -14.02 -31.82 -3.62
C LEU A 27 -13.38 -30.71 -2.79
N VAL A 28 -13.28 -30.88 -1.48
CA VAL A 28 -12.63 -29.91 -0.58
C VAL A 28 -11.16 -29.71 -0.96
N PHE A 29 -10.45 -30.79 -1.27
CA PHE A 29 -9.05 -30.71 -1.69
C PHE A 29 -8.90 -29.94 -3.00
N VAL A 30 -9.70 -30.27 -4.01
CA VAL A 30 -9.67 -29.56 -5.30
C VAL A 30 -10.03 -28.10 -5.14
N THR A 31 -11.10 -27.78 -4.41
CA THR A 31 -11.52 -26.39 -4.19
C THR A 31 -10.49 -25.58 -3.41
N SER A 32 -9.80 -26.20 -2.43
CA SER A 32 -8.70 -25.56 -1.68
C SER A 32 -7.44 -25.40 -2.51
N PHE A 33 -7.14 -26.38 -3.36
CA PHE A 33 -5.91 -26.37 -4.18
C PHE A 33 -5.98 -25.35 -5.32
N TYR A 34 -7.18 -25.14 -5.90
CA TYR A 34 -7.39 -24.21 -7.02
C TYR A 34 -7.94 -22.86 -6.58
N ASP A 35 -7.95 -22.54 -5.30
CA ASP A 35 -8.47 -21.29 -4.74
C ASP A 35 -9.87 -20.89 -5.28
N VAL A 36 -10.73 -21.91 -5.54
CA VAL A 36 -12.07 -21.69 -6.11
C VAL A 36 -12.92 -20.73 -5.26
N PHE A 37 -12.62 -20.65 -3.96
CA PHE A 37 -13.29 -19.73 -3.03
C PHE A 37 -12.58 -18.39 -2.86
N TYR A 38 -11.49 -18.11 -3.59
CA TYR A 38 -10.75 -16.85 -3.49
C TYR A 38 -11.67 -15.62 -3.61
N SER A 39 -12.54 -15.61 -4.62
CA SER A 39 -13.49 -14.50 -4.84
C SER A 39 -14.48 -14.35 -3.67
N PHE A 40 -14.89 -15.44 -3.05
CA PHE A 40 -15.80 -15.41 -1.90
C PHE A 40 -15.09 -14.95 -0.62
N ASP A 41 -13.88 -15.43 -0.39
CA ASP A 41 -13.03 -14.98 0.71
C ASP A 41 -12.68 -13.51 0.58
N SER A 42 -12.37 -13.05 -0.64
CA SER A 42 -12.11 -11.65 -0.93
C SER A 42 -13.34 -10.78 -0.64
N LEU A 43 -14.53 -11.22 -1.06
CA LEU A 43 -15.79 -10.53 -0.77
C LEU A 43 -16.07 -10.42 0.75
N LEU A 44 -15.78 -11.47 1.52
CA LEU A 44 -15.93 -11.45 2.98
C LEU A 44 -14.91 -10.51 3.62
N ARG A 45 -13.67 -10.55 3.19
CA ARG A 45 -12.62 -9.65 3.65
C ARG A 45 -12.97 -8.19 3.34
N ASP A 46 -13.44 -7.90 2.13
CA ASP A 46 -13.85 -6.56 1.74
C ASP A 46 -14.96 -6.02 2.65
N LYS A 47 -15.96 -6.82 2.97
CA LYS A 47 -17.00 -6.42 3.92
C LYS A 47 -16.47 -6.11 5.33
N LEU A 48 -15.43 -6.79 5.76
CA LEU A 48 -14.83 -6.59 7.09
C LEU A 48 -13.93 -5.36 7.13
N TYR A 49 -13.11 -5.14 6.12
CA TYR A 49 -12.08 -4.10 6.10
C TYR A 49 -12.51 -2.82 5.37
N GLN A 50 -13.41 -2.91 4.40
CA GLN A 50 -13.90 -1.76 3.63
C GLN A 50 -15.21 -1.16 4.20
N THR A 51 -15.69 -1.63 5.35
CA THR A 51 -16.79 -0.96 6.03
C THR A 51 -16.28 0.35 6.64
N PRO A 52 -16.79 1.51 6.19
CA PRO A 52 -16.33 2.80 6.69
C PRO A 52 -16.46 2.91 8.20
N ARG A 53 -15.38 3.27 8.88
CA ARG A 53 -15.32 3.43 10.36
C ARG A 53 -15.37 4.88 10.80
N GLY A 54 -15.46 5.80 9.87
CA GLY A 54 -15.42 7.23 10.07
C GLY A 54 -14.06 7.84 9.73
N ILE A 55 -14.11 9.00 9.10
CA ILE A 55 -12.92 9.75 8.69
C ILE A 55 -12.31 10.51 9.86
N ASN A 56 -11.01 10.79 9.78
CA ASN A 56 -10.33 11.68 10.69
C ASN A 56 -10.37 13.11 10.13
N ASN A 57 -11.13 13.99 10.78
CA ASN A 57 -11.29 15.40 10.36
C ASN A 57 -9.99 16.22 10.40
N LYS A 58 -8.92 15.70 10.99
CA LYS A 58 -7.61 16.35 10.98
C LYS A 58 -6.86 16.16 9.66
N ILE A 59 -7.32 15.25 8.79
CA ILE A 59 -6.74 15.02 7.47
C ILE A 59 -7.52 15.87 6.48
N LYS A 60 -6.82 16.70 5.72
CA LYS A 60 -7.34 17.52 4.64
C LYS A 60 -6.59 17.17 3.36
N ILE A 61 -7.27 17.19 2.24
CA ILE A 61 -6.69 16.94 0.92
C ILE A 61 -6.65 18.25 0.17
N ILE A 62 -5.44 18.70 -0.18
CA ILE A 62 -5.27 19.79 -1.15
C ILE A 62 -5.20 19.12 -2.52
N ALA A 63 -6.24 19.36 -3.31
CA ALA A 63 -6.43 18.65 -4.57
C ALA A 63 -5.97 19.51 -5.75
N ILE A 64 -5.25 18.88 -6.67
CA ILE A 64 -5.03 19.39 -8.01
C ILE A 64 -6.24 18.93 -8.84
N ASP A 65 -7.25 19.76 -8.88
CA ASP A 65 -8.53 19.48 -9.53
C ASP A 65 -8.72 20.31 -10.81
N ASP A 66 -9.92 20.22 -11.40
CA ASP A 66 -10.25 20.94 -12.63
C ASP A 66 -10.19 22.46 -12.46
N GLU A 67 -10.40 22.99 -11.27
CA GLU A 67 -10.30 24.41 -10.99
C GLU A 67 -8.84 24.85 -11.00
N THR A 68 -7.99 24.12 -10.31
CA THR A 68 -6.54 24.29 -10.32
C THR A 68 -5.96 24.22 -11.74
N LEU A 69 -6.38 23.20 -12.52
CA LEU A 69 -5.92 23.03 -13.91
C LEU A 69 -6.38 24.17 -14.84
N ARG A 70 -7.53 24.78 -14.57
CA ARG A 70 -8.00 25.95 -15.34
C ARG A 70 -7.19 27.21 -15.03
N GLU A 71 -6.73 27.36 -13.79
CA GLU A 71 -5.97 28.53 -13.35
C GLU A 71 -4.49 28.42 -13.77
N TYR A 72 -3.86 27.28 -13.49
CA TYR A 72 -2.42 27.10 -13.72
C TYR A 72 -2.07 26.41 -15.04
N GLY A 73 -3.05 25.92 -15.78
CA GLY A 73 -2.85 25.18 -17.02
C GLY A 73 -2.53 23.70 -16.80
N PRO A 74 -2.04 22.98 -17.84
CA PRO A 74 -1.76 21.56 -17.77
C PRO A 74 -0.71 21.22 -16.71
N PHE A 75 -0.99 20.24 -15.85
CA PHE A 75 -0.16 19.83 -14.71
C PHE A 75 1.33 19.67 -15.02
N GLY A 76 1.68 19.07 -16.17
CA GLY A 76 3.08 18.84 -16.55
C GLY A 76 3.87 20.10 -16.99
N THR A 77 3.24 21.27 -17.01
CA THR A 77 3.89 22.54 -17.45
C THR A 77 4.21 23.48 -16.31
N TRP A 78 3.84 23.12 -15.08
CA TRP A 78 4.00 24.00 -13.93
C TRP A 78 5.44 24.07 -13.45
N SER A 79 5.89 25.29 -13.11
CA SER A 79 7.09 25.44 -12.30
C SER A 79 6.90 24.78 -10.93
N ARG A 80 7.93 24.16 -10.42
CA ARG A 80 7.92 23.60 -9.06
C ARG A 80 7.83 24.67 -7.96
N GLY A 81 8.05 25.94 -8.32
CA GLY A 81 7.75 27.08 -7.47
C GLY A 81 6.31 27.12 -6.97
N VAL A 82 5.35 26.63 -7.76
CA VAL A 82 3.94 26.53 -7.36
C VAL A 82 3.78 25.68 -6.09
N TYR A 83 4.47 24.55 -6.01
CA TYR A 83 4.43 23.69 -4.82
C TYR A 83 5.15 24.33 -3.62
N ALA A 84 6.23 25.09 -3.88
CA ALA A 84 6.90 25.88 -2.86
C ALA A 84 5.96 26.91 -2.23
N ASP A 85 5.17 27.61 -3.06
CA ASP A 85 4.20 28.61 -2.59
C ASP A 85 3.11 28.01 -1.72
N ILE A 86 2.64 26.79 -2.05
CA ILE A 86 1.68 26.07 -1.21
C ILE A 86 2.30 25.72 0.14
N ILE A 87 3.50 25.12 0.16
CA ILE A 87 4.18 24.77 1.40
C ILE A 87 4.39 26.00 2.28
N ASN A 88 4.82 27.12 1.68
CA ASN A 88 5.02 28.37 2.38
C ASN A 88 3.70 28.97 2.90
N THR A 89 2.61 28.84 2.14
CA THR A 89 1.27 29.31 2.55
C THR A 89 0.72 28.49 3.71
N LEU A 90 0.95 27.19 3.71
CA LEU A 90 0.57 26.30 4.83
C LEU A 90 1.36 26.62 6.10
N GLY A 91 2.59 27.08 5.98
CA GLY A 91 3.44 27.49 7.08
C GLY A 91 3.57 26.42 8.18
N GLU A 92 3.31 26.83 9.42
CA GLU A 92 3.39 25.94 10.58
C GLU A 92 2.06 25.26 10.94
N TYR A 93 0.99 25.54 10.19
CA TYR A 93 -0.35 25.06 10.52
C TYR A 93 -0.46 23.52 10.50
N PRO A 94 0.00 22.79 9.44
CA PRO A 94 -0.05 21.34 9.44
C PRO A 94 1.06 20.73 10.30
N ALA A 95 0.76 19.67 11.03
CA ALA A 95 1.77 18.90 11.74
C ALA A 95 2.65 18.07 10.79
N ALA A 96 2.11 17.65 9.66
CA ALA A 96 2.83 16.98 8.57
C ALA A 96 2.10 17.23 7.25
N VAL A 97 2.86 17.26 6.16
CA VAL A 97 2.38 17.39 4.77
C VAL A 97 2.91 16.20 3.98
N ALA A 98 2.01 15.38 3.45
CA ALA A 98 2.36 14.36 2.46
C ALA A 98 2.24 14.96 1.06
N MET A 99 3.34 15.05 0.35
CA MET A 99 3.38 15.53 -1.03
C MET A 99 3.38 14.31 -1.98
N ASP A 100 2.19 13.91 -2.42
CA ASP A 100 1.99 12.80 -3.36
C ASP A 100 2.13 13.30 -4.81
N ILE A 101 3.27 13.90 -5.08
CA ILE A 101 3.64 14.44 -6.40
C ILE A 101 5.07 14.00 -6.71
N MET A 102 5.27 13.42 -7.88
CA MET A 102 6.57 12.94 -8.34
C MET A 102 7.41 14.10 -8.89
N VAL A 103 8.35 14.59 -8.08
CA VAL A 103 9.27 15.68 -8.47
C VAL A 103 10.65 15.13 -8.78
N PHE A 104 10.75 14.32 -9.83
CA PHE A 104 12.00 13.70 -10.27
C PHE A 104 12.72 14.53 -11.33
N GLY A 105 14.05 14.39 -11.36
CA GLY A 105 14.92 15.08 -12.32
C GLY A 105 14.84 16.60 -12.23
N ASP A 106 15.78 17.29 -12.87
CA ASP A 106 15.81 18.75 -12.96
C ASP A 106 14.74 19.22 -13.96
N MET A 107 13.96 20.23 -13.59
CA MET A 107 12.93 20.79 -14.47
C MET A 107 13.15 22.27 -14.72
N ASP A 108 13.16 23.07 -13.64
CA ASP A 108 13.52 24.48 -13.70
C ASP A 108 14.33 24.84 -12.45
N SER A 109 15.49 25.42 -12.66
CA SER A 109 16.46 25.65 -11.58
C SER A 109 15.96 26.61 -10.47
N GLU A 110 15.08 27.53 -10.81
CA GLU A 110 14.51 28.48 -9.83
C GLU A 110 13.38 27.82 -9.02
N GLY A 111 12.48 27.12 -9.70
CA GLY A 111 11.39 26.39 -9.04
C GLY A 111 11.91 25.22 -8.21
N ASP A 112 12.90 24.46 -8.72
CA ASP A 112 13.53 23.37 -7.99
C ASP A 112 14.20 23.88 -6.70
N LYS A 113 14.91 24.99 -6.79
CA LYS A 113 15.53 25.64 -5.61
C LYS A 113 14.50 26.17 -4.63
N ALA A 114 13.44 26.83 -5.13
CA ALA A 114 12.36 27.34 -4.29
C ALA A 114 11.67 26.21 -3.52
N LEU A 115 11.39 25.07 -4.18
CA LEU A 115 10.78 23.91 -3.56
C LEU A 115 11.70 23.30 -2.49
N SER A 116 12.99 23.14 -2.78
CA SER A 116 13.99 22.67 -1.82
C SER A 116 14.05 23.54 -0.57
N GLU A 117 14.09 24.87 -0.75
CA GLU A 117 14.08 25.83 0.36
C GLU A 117 12.79 25.77 1.18
N ALA A 118 11.62 25.67 0.52
CA ALA A 118 10.34 25.54 1.19
C ALA A 118 10.23 24.25 2.01
N CYS A 119 10.66 23.12 1.46
CA CYS A 119 10.69 21.84 2.17
C CYS A 119 11.61 21.88 3.40
N ARG A 120 12.82 22.41 3.24
CA ARG A 120 13.80 22.57 4.32
C ARG A 120 13.28 23.47 5.43
N ASN A 121 12.77 24.62 5.09
CA ASN A 121 12.27 25.61 6.05
C ASN A 121 11.02 25.14 6.79
N SER A 122 10.14 24.43 6.11
CA SER A 122 8.96 23.84 6.73
C SER A 122 9.32 22.76 7.75
N GLY A 123 10.24 21.85 7.43
CA GLY A 123 10.56 20.68 8.25
C GLY A 123 9.36 19.73 8.50
N ARG A 124 8.26 19.90 7.74
CA ARG A 124 7.00 19.19 7.92
C ARG A 124 6.56 18.41 6.68
N VAL A 125 7.38 18.41 5.64
CA VAL A 125 7.09 17.79 4.35
C VAL A 125 7.68 16.38 4.29
N VAL A 126 6.88 15.45 3.79
CA VAL A 126 7.31 14.14 3.31
C VAL A 126 7.03 14.11 1.81
N ALA A 127 8.07 13.99 1.00
CA ALA A 127 7.98 13.97 -0.45
C ALA A 127 7.91 12.52 -0.98
N GLY A 128 7.12 12.33 -2.05
CA GLY A 128 6.95 11.03 -2.69
C GLY A 128 8.23 10.55 -3.38
N SER A 129 8.65 9.32 -3.11
CA SER A 129 9.63 8.55 -3.87
C SER A 129 8.95 7.39 -4.57
N TYR A 130 9.61 6.78 -5.55
CA TYR A 130 9.04 5.69 -6.33
C TYR A 130 9.98 4.50 -6.39
N ILE A 131 9.43 3.29 -6.20
CA ILE A 131 10.17 2.04 -6.28
C ILE A 131 9.91 1.39 -7.63
N SER A 132 10.96 1.23 -8.43
CA SER A 132 10.93 0.38 -9.62
C SER A 132 11.24 -1.05 -9.22
N TYR A 133 10.35 -1.98 -9.56
CA TYR A 133 10.52 -3.40 -9.25
C TYR A 133 10.17 -4.27 -10.45
N THR A 134 10.79 -5.42 -10.50
CA THR A 134 10.59 -6.45 -11.54
C THR A 134 10.45 -7.83 -10.90
N SER A 135 10.24 -8.85 -11.72
CA SER A 135 10.29 -10.23 -11.27
C SER A 135 11.67 -10.82 -11.54
N ALA A 136 12.33 -11.32 -10.52
CA ALA A 136 13.64 -11.95 -10.61
C ALA A 136 13.60 -13.43 -10.20
N TYR A 137 14.42 -14.27 -10.85
CA TYR A 137 14.64 -15.64 -10.38
C TYR A 137 15.68 -15.62 -9.27
N LYS A 138 15.30 -16.12 -8.10
CA LYS A 138 16.17 -16.27 -6.93
C LYS A 138 16.20 -17.72 -6.45
N THR A 139 17.14 -18.00 -5.57
CA THR A 139 17.29 -19.32 -4.93
C THR A 139 17.21 -19.13 -3.43
N ASP A 140 16.37 -19.93 -2.76
CA ASP A 140 16.25 -19.89 -1.30
C ASP A 140 17.49 -20.51 -0.61
N GLU A 141 17.51 -20.45 0.72
CA GLU A 141 18.60 -20.99 1.56
C GLU A 141 18.84 -22.50 1.36
N ASN A 142 17.83 -23.21 0.86
CA ASN A 142 17.89 -24.65 0.59
C ASN A 142 18.27 -24.97 -0.88
N GLY A 143 18.59 -23.95 -1.67
CA GLY A 143 18.94 -24.11 -3.09
C GLY A 143 17.72 -24.27 -4.00
N LYS A 144 16.50 -24.02 -3.54
CA LYS A 144 15.27 -24.15 -4.35
C LYS A 144 14.99 -22.86 -5.10
N PRO A 145 14.81 -22.91 -6.43
CA PRO A 145 14.49 -21.71 -7.21
C PRO A 145 13.06 -21.22 -6.93
N TYR A 146 12.91 -19.91 -6.84
CA TYR A 146 11.61 -19.23 -6.76
C TYR A 146 11.63 -17.93 -7.58
N ILE A 147 10.45 -17.38 -7.84
CA ILE A 147 10.29 -16.08 -8.49
C ILE A 147 10.01 -15.03 -7.40
N ASP A 148 10.97 -14.12 -7.23
CA ASP A 148 10.76 -12.90 -6.46
C ASP A 148 9.99 -11.90 -7.34
N ARG A 149 8.73 -11.67 -7.03
CA ARG A 149 7.84 -10.77 -7.80
C ARG A 149 8.04 -9.29 -7.45
N PHE A 150 8.77 -9.01 -6.39
CA PHE A 150 9.00 -7.65 -5.88
C PHE A 150 10.50 -7.34 -5.75
N HIS A 151 11.28 -7.84 -6.71
CA HIS A 151 12.69 -7.51 -6.76
C HIS A 151 12.87 -6.03 -7.08
N ILE A 152 13.40 -5.27 -6.12
CA ILE A 152 13.63 -3.83 -6.26
C ILE A 152 14.83 -3.61 -7.16
N GLU A 153 14.63 -2.86 -8.24
CA GLU A 153 15.69 -2.45 -9.18
C GLU A 153 16.27 -1.10 -8.78
N GLN A 154 15.40 -0.17 -8.38
CA GLN A 154 15.79 1.19 -8.05
C GLN A 154 14.75 1.85 -7.15
N ILE A 155 15.20 2.76 -6.30
CA ILE A 155 14.34 3.70 -5.57
C ILE A 155 14.65 5.10 -6.09
N GLU A 156 13.73 5.65 -6.87
CA GLU A 156 13.85 7.00 -7.40
C GLU A 156 13.49 8.01 -6.31
N GLN A 157 14.44 8.87 -5.98
CA GLN A 157 14.27 9.90 -4.98
C GLN A 157 13.84 11.23 -5.63
N PRO A 158 12.95 12.00 -4.99
CA PRO A 158 12.62 13.34 -5.44
C PRO A 158 13.83 14.27 -5.34
N ILE A 159 13.87 15.33 -6.15
CA ILE A 159 14.97 16.31 -6.13
C ILE A 159 15.16 16.97 -4.75
N VAL A 160 14.12 16.98 -3.94
CA VAL A 160 14.12 17.54 -2.57
C VAL A 160 14.53 16.54 -1.50
N ALA A 161 15.03 15.36 -1.87
CA ALA A 161 15.36 14.28 -0.92
C ALA A 161 16.42 14.69 0.12
N ALA A 162 17.29 15.67 -0.18
CA ALA A 162 18.25 16.20 0.76
C ALA A 162 17.65 17.21 1.76
N ASP A 163 16.43 17.67 1.52
CA ASP A 163 15.81 18.80 2.20
C ASP A 163 14.57 18.42 3.04
N CYS A 164 14.03 17.24 2.84
CA CYS A 164 12.89 16.72 3.59
C CYS A 164 12.93 15.18 3.69
N ILE A 165 12.00 14.64 4.49
CA ILE A 165 11.78 13.20 4.56
C ILE A 165 11.19 12.72 3.24
N THR A 166 11.56 11.52 2.79
CA THR A 166 10.98 10.89 1.60
C THR A 166 10.26 9.60 1.97
N GLY A 167 9.24 9.25 1.21
CA GLY A 167 8.51 8.01 1.40
C GLY A 167 7.94 7.49 0.08
N PHE A 168 8.01 6.17 -0.15
CA PHE A 168 7.53 5.60 -1.39
C PHE A 168 6.00 5.60 -1.48
N VAL A 169 5.51 5.78 -2.72
CA VAL A 169 4.07 5.90 -3.02
C VAL A 169 3.47 4.63 -3.64
N ASN A 170 4.28 3.61 -3.87
CA ASN A 170 3.84 2.39 -4.54
C ASN A 170 2.68 1.71 -3.80
N ALA A 171 1.64 1.35 -4.55
CA ALA A 171 0.57 0.48 -4.10
C ALA A 171 0.74 -0.92 -4.72
N SER A 172 0.43 -1.95 -3.95
CA SER A 172 0.49 -3.34 -4.41
C SER A 172 -0.93 -3.92 -4.41
N PRO A 173 -1.64 -3.90 -5.54
CA PRO A 173 -2.95 -4.51 -5.63
C PRO A 173 -2.85 -6.04 -5.54
N ASP A 174 -3.91 -6.66 -5.03
CA ASP A 174 -4.13 -8.10 -5.11
C ASP A 174 -4.40 -8.53 -6.57
N ASP A 175 -4.49 -9.83 -6.83
CA ASP A 175 -4.70 -10.39 -8.18
C ASP A 175 -6.00 -9.91 -8.87
N ASP A 176 -6.97 -9.42 -8.09
CA ASP A 176 -8.21 -8.83 -8.58
C ASP A 176 -8.15 -7.30 -8.78
N GLY A 177 -6.96 -6.69 -8.59
CA GLY A 177 -6.73 -5.26 -8.77
C GLY A 177 -7.11 -4.39 -7.58
N ILE A 178 -7.56 -4.97 -6.46
CA ILE A 178 -7.96 -4.23 -5.27
C ILE A 178 -6.77 -4.13 -4.30
N VAL A 179 -6.50 -2.92 -3.82
CA VAL A 179 -5.46 -2.69 -2.80
C VAL A 179 -6.05 -2.93 -1.41
N ARG A 180 -5.67 -4.03 -0.76
CA ARG A 180 -6.14 -4.40 0.59
C ARG A 180 -5.06 -4.30 1.65
N SER A 181 -3.82 -4.31 1.23
CA SER A 181 -2.66 -4.23 2.12
C SER A 181 -1.58 -3.32 1.54
N ALA A 182 -0.70 -2.84 2.40
CA ALA A 182 0.41 -1.98 2.00
C ALA A 182 1.68 -2.37 2.77
N PHE A 183 2.82 -2.24 2.12
CA PHE A 183 4.10 -2.22 2.79
C PHE A 183 4.26 -0.88 3.51
N LEU A 184 4.70 -0.93 4.76
CA LEU A 184 5.06 0.29 5.50
C LEU A 184 6.52 0.66 5.28
N THR A 185 7.36 -0.35 5.14
CA THR A 185 8.79 -0.22 4.87
C THR A 185 9.22 -1.28 3.87
N VAL A 186 10.25 -0.97 3.10
CA VAL A 186 10.94 -1.91 2.22
C VAL A 186 12.44 -1.80 2.43
N SER A 187 13.16 -2.86 2.14
CA SER A 187 14.62 -2.88 2.12
C SER A 187 15.13 -3.59 0.88
N ALA A 188 16.27 -3.14 0.37
CA ALA A 188 16.95 -3.77 -0.75
C ALA A 188 18.46 -3.86 -0.41
N PRO A 189 18.85 -4.85 0.42
CA PRO A 189 20.22 -4.95 0.93
C PRO A 189 21.28 -5.08 -0.17
N GLU A 190 20.90 -5.67 -1.30
CA GLU A 190 21.79 -5.82 -2.47
C GLU A 190 22.18 -4.47 -3.11
N LEU A 191 21.31 -3.44 -2.95
CA LEU A 191 21.49 -2.12 -3.54
C LEU A 191 21.88 -1.05 -2.51
N TYR A 192 21.30 -1.11 -1.33
CA TYR A 192 21.37 -0.04 -0.32
C TYR A 192 21.89 -0.51 1.04
N GLY A 193 22.39 -1.74 1.15
CA GLY A 193 22.87 -2.29 2.43
C GLY A 193 21.75 -2.39 3.47
N ASP A 194 22.01 -1.99 4.70
CA ASP A 194 21.06 -2.08 5.82
C ASP A 194 19.99 -0.97 5.82
N GLU A 195 19.95 -0.12 4.79
CA GLU A 195 18.99 0.97 4.70
C GLU A 195 17.57 0.44 4.44
N SER A 196 16.61 1.04 5.12
CA SER A 196 15.18 0.76 4.91
C SER A 196 14.44 2.04 4.55
N PHE A 197 13.48 1.93 3.64
CA PHE A 197 12.71 3.04 3.09
C PHE A 197 11.26 2.91 3.53
N GLY A 198 10.72 3.96 4.14
CA GLY A 198 9.33 4.02 4.58
C GLY A 198 8.37 4.38 3.45
N SER A 199 7.11 3.99 3.56
CA SER A 199 6.07 4.49 2.67
C SER A 199 5.72 5.95 2.99
N LEU A 200 5.22 6.70 1.99
CA LEU A 200 4.77 8.09 2.18
C LEU A 200 3.79 8.20 3.36
N ALA A 201 2.86 7.25 3.48
CA ALA A 201 1.90 7.22 4.56
C ALA A 201 2.55 6.98 5.94
N ALA A 202 3.49 6.03 6.03
CA ALA A 202 4.18 5.72 7.28
C ALA A 202 5.06 6.88 7.74
N GLU A 203 5.88 7.44 6.85
CA GLU A 203 6.74 8.57 7.17
C GLU A 203 5.94 9.81 7.56
N THR A 204 4.83 10.09 6.87
CA THR A 204 3.94 11.19 7.24
C THR A 204 3.32 10.98 8.62
N TYR A 205 2.90 9.75 8.93
CA TYR A 205 2.36 9.42 10.25
C TYR A 205 3.40 9.58 11.36
N TYR A 206 4.63 9.13 11.16
CA TYR A 206 5.70 9.29 12.15
C TYR A 206 6.10 10.76 12.34
N LEU A 207 6.14 11.52 11.25
CA LEU A 207 6.39 12.96 11.31
C LEU A 207 5.27 13.70 12.07
N TYR A 208 4.01 13.35 11.79
CA TYR A 208 2.86 13.86 12.55
C TYR A 208 2.99 13.54 14.05
N CYS A 209 3.29 12.30 14.40
CA CYS A 209 3.44 11.89 15.79
C CYS A 209 4.57 12.67 16.49
N LYS A 210 5.71 12.83 15.82
CA LYS A 210 6.83 13.62 16.29
C LYS A 210 6.45 15.08 16.56
N ASN A 211 5.78 15.72 15.62
CA ASN A 211 5.47 17.15 15.71
C ASN A 211 4.29 17.47 16.66
N THR A 212 3.44 16.48 16.94
CA THR A 212 2.32 16.65 17.90
C THR A 212 2.62 16.09 19.28
N GLY A 213 3.74 15.39 19.49
CA GLY A 213 4.02 14.66 20.73
C GLY A 213 3.11 13.45 20.95
N THR A 214 2.43 12.98 19.92
CA THR A 214 1.57 11.79 19.99
C THR A 214 2.43 10.53 19.95
N ALA A 215 2.17 9.55 20.82
CA ALA A 215 2.84 8.27 20.74
C ALA A 215 2.50 7.54 19.43
N ALA A 216 3.50 7.11 18.70
CA ALA A 216 3.30 6.32 17.49
C ALA A 216 2.85 4.91 17.85
N ASN A 217 1.84 4.42 17.14
CA ASN A 217 1.40 3.03 17.21
C ASN A 217 1.98 2.27 16.01
N ASN A 218 2.64 1.16 16.28
CA ASN A 218 3.09 0.26 15.23
C ASN A 218 1.93 -0.70 14.87
N PRO A 219 1.50 -0.73 13.62
CA PRO A 219 0.46 -1.66 13.21
C PRO A 219 0.97 -3.10 13.22
N THR A 220 0.04 -4.04 13.33
CA THR A 220 0.36 -5.46 13.14
C THR A 220 0.59 -5.72 11.65
N LEU A 221 1.68 -6.38 11.34
CA LEU A 221 2.02 -6.82 9.98
C LEU A 221 1.68 -8.30 9.82
N ASP A 222 1.36 -8.69 8.59
CA ASP A 222 1.23 -10.11 8.23
C ASP A 222 2.61 -10.77 8.04
N ASP A 223 2.62 -12.06 7.73
CA ASP A 223 3.85 -12.85 7.52
C ASP A 223 4.70 -12.34 6.32
N ASN A 224 4.13 -11.51 5.45
CA ASN A 224 4.80 -10.89 4.33
C ASN A 224 5.26 -9.45 4.62
N GLY A 225 5.11 -8.97 5.85
CA GLY A 225 5.48 -7.61 6.25
C GLY A 225 4.49 -6.53 5.79
N ARG A 226 3.25 -6.89 5.45
CA ARG A 226 2.22 -5.95 5.01
C ARG A 226 1.24 -5.62 6.12
N MET A 227 0.80 -4.38 6.16
CA MET A 227 -0.33 -3.93 6.97
C MET A 227 -1.64 -4.08 6.19
N TRP A 228 -2.64 -4.68 6.79
CA TRP A 228 -4.00 -4.68 6.25
C TRP A 228 -4.66 -3.31 6.39
N ILE A 229 -5.16 -2.77 5.28
CA ILE A 229 -5.78 -1.45 5.24
C ILE A 229 -7.23 -1.56 5.71
N SER A 230 -7.54 -0.83 6.78
CA SER A 230 -8.93 -0.62 7.22
C SER A 230 -9.39 0.74 6.71
N TYR A 231 -10.16 0.74 5.62
CA TYR A 231 -10.62 1.97 5.00
C TYR A 231 -11.53 2.76 5.94
N ALA A 232 -11.17 4.01 6.20
CA ALA A 232 -11.90 4.88 7.12
C ALA A 232 -13.17 5.45 6.50
N GLY A 233 -13.16 5.72 5.19
CA GLY A 233 -14.25 6.36 4.47
C GLY A 233 -14.38 5.87 3.03
N ARG A 234 -15.31 6.46 2.32
CA ARG A 234 -15.51 6.26 0.88
C ARG A 234 -14.76 7.34 0.09
N PRO A 235 -14.56 7.15 -1.22
CA PRO A 235 -14.06 8.22 -2.07
C PRO A 235 -14.91 9.49 -1.92
N GLY A 236 -14.23 10.64 -1.64
CA GLY A 236 -14.89 11.92 -1.43
C GLY A 236 -15.33 12.25 0.00
N ASP A 237 -15.19 11.32 0.96
CA ASP A 237 -15.57 11.59 2.36
C ASP A 237 -14.62 12.58 3.05
N TYR A 238 -13.33 12.61 2.66
CA TYR A 238 -12.39 13.61 3.17
C TYR A 238 -12.62 14.96 2.54
N GLU A 239 -12.44 16.02 3.30
CA GLU A 239 -12.53 17.40 2.80
C GLU A 239 -11.42 17.67 1.77
N HIS A 240 -11.85 18.09 0.58
CA HIS A 240 -10.98 18.52 -0.51
C HIS A 240 -10.99 20.05 -0.57
N ILE A 241 -9.81 20.63 -0.68
CA ILE A 241 -9.57 22.05 -0.88
C ILE A 241 -8.87 22.17 -2.22
N SER A 242 -9.43 22.92 -3.16
CA SER A 242 -8.75 23.22 -4.43
C SER A 242 -7.44 23.96 -4.14
N MET A 243 -6.40 23.60 -4.86
CA MET A 243 -5.07 24.18 -4.72
C MET A 243 -5.02 25.64 -5.13
#